data_d7e3bd81f0fc1aeadd145f7fbc61a95c
#
_entry.id   d7e3bd81f0fc1aeadd145f7fbc61a95c
#
_cell.length_a   1.000
_cell.length_b   1.000
_cell.length_c   1.000
_cell.angle_alpha   90.00
_cell.angle_beta   90.00
_cell.angle_gamma   90.00
#
_symmetry.space_group_name_H-M   'P 1'
#
loop_
_entity.id
_entity.type
_entity.pdbx_description
1 polymer ?
#
loop_
_entity_poly.entity_id
_entity_poly.type
_entity_poly.pdbx_seq_one_letter_code
_entity_poly.pdbx_strand_id
1 'polypeptide(L)'
;PDDDVIGDSIIYYEIEDAIPTPNDYEYAIHEDANLISYLGIDGVSITEALPDELEQHMHSIVGEGVAAIQTDNGWIGSLDAFERNKGYWLKNIITDVDTILYFSWIIPDEELLFSDGMIKEVQRPETLNNFKYSQSSKQAFYFIDKINLNDISLTSDDWIIAYNNNVVVGARKWNGRYTDIPAMGYDGYLSTLGYCEDGDIPDFKIYIDKTGELLDVVSSNVEPWD
;
A
#
# COMPACT_ATOMS: atom_id res chain seq x y z
N PRO A 1 26.46 -36.15 -25.99
CA PRO A 1 25.97 -34.80 -26.00
C PRO A 1 25.55 -34.48 -24.56
N ASP A 2 26.37 -33.63 -23.96
CA ASP A 2 26.23 -33.23 -22.59
C ASP A 2 25.05 -32.26 -22.47
N ASP A 3 24.07 -32.64 -21.67
CA ASP A 3 23.08 -31.73 -21.13
C ASP A 3 23.75 -30.90 -20.02
N ASP A 4 24.26 -29.75 -20.38
CA ASP A 4 24.67 -28.73 -19.44
C ASP A 4 23.40 -28.18 -18.75
N VAL A 5 23.04 -28.79 -17.63
CA VAL A 5 22.11 -28.21 -16.68
C VAL A 5 22.82 -26.98 -16.10
N ILE A 6 22.46 -25.79 -16.59
CA ILE A 6 22.83 -24.55 -15.93
C ILE A 6 22.05 -24.52 -14.61
N GLY A 7 22.70 -25.02 -13.57
CA GLY A 7 22.17 -24.92 -12.22
C GLY A 7 22.12 -23.45 -11.83
N ASP A 8 20.95 -23.02 -11.35
CA ASP A 8 20.79 -21.70 -10.72
C ASP A 8 21.77 -21.59 -9.55
N SER A 9 22.86 -20.86 -9.78
CA SER A 9 23.84 -20.57 -8.74
C SER A 9 23.28 -19.53 -7.81
N ILE A 10 22.78 -19.93 -6.64
CA ILE A 10 22.44 -19.00 -5.59
C ILE A 10 23.75 -18.46 -5.03
N ILE A 11 24.00 -17.17 -5.21
CA ILE A 11 25.16 -16.50 -4.63
C ILE A 11 24.73 -15.97 -3.26
N TYR A 12 25.36 -16.50 -2.22
CA TYR A 12 25.18 -15.99 -0.85
C TYR A 12 26.26 -14.92 -0.61
N TYR A 13 25.84 -13.76 -0.15
CA TYR A 13 26.72 -12.73 0.37
C TYR A 13 26.62 -12.72 1.88
N GLU A 14 27.72 -12.93 2.56
CA GLU A 14 27.85 -12.64 3.97
C GLU A 14 28.48 -11.26 4.10
N ILE A 15 27.79 -10.34 4.75
CA ILE A 15 28.30 -9.01 5.06
C ILE A 15 28.86 -9.09 6.47
N GLU A 16 30.17 -9.20 6.58
CA GLU A 16 30.87 -9.12 7.85
C GLU A 16 30.90 -7.64 8.31
N ASP A 17 30.78 -7.40 9.61
CA ASP A 17 30.86 -6.08 10.24
C ASP A 17 29.80 -5.06 9.79
N ALA A 18 28.62 -5.51 9.36
CA ALA A 18 27.50 -4.63 9.12
C ALA A 18 27.12 -3.87 10.41
N ILE A 19 27.21 -2.56 10.38
CA ILE A 19 26.75 -1.71 11.49
C ILE A 19 25.23 -1.62 11.37
N PRO A 20 24.45 -2.09 12.36
CA PRO A 20 23.00 -1.92 12.35
C PRO A 20 22.66 -0.42 12.29
N THR A 21 21.63 -0.07 11.50
CA THR A 21 21.09 1.29 11.54
C THR A 21 20.57 1.56 12.96
N PRO A 22 21.03 2.64 13.63
CA PRO A 22 20.56 2.96 14.96
C PRO A 22 19.07 3.31 14.96
N ASN A 23 18.38 3.02 16.05
CA ASN A 23 16.94 3.30 16.17
C ASN A 23 16.61 4.80 16.10
N ASP A 24 17.58 5.66 16.41
CA ASP A 24 17.50 7.11 16.35
C ASP A 24 18.03 7.68 15.02
N TYR A 25 18.12 6.86 13.97
CA TYR A 25 18.52 7.31 12.65
C TYR A 25 17.58 8.40 12.14
N GLU A 26 18.14 9.55 11.75
CA GLU A 26 17.39 10.68 11.25
C GLU A 26 17.26 10.62 9.73
N TYR A 27 16.02 10.61 9.26
CA TYR A 27 15.67 10.64 7.84
C TYR A 27 15.42 12.08 7.38
N ALA A 28 15.82 12.38 6.16
CA ALA A 28 15.50 13.63 5.49
C ALA A 28 14.34 13.42 4.51
N ILE A 29 13.27 14.19 4.65
CA ILE A 29 12.09 14.18 3.78
C ILE A 29 12.13 15.42 2.91
N HIS A 30 12.18 15.23 1.62
CA HIS A 30 12.05 16.24 0.58
C HIS A 30 10.59 16.44 0.19
N GLU A 31 10.31 17.41 -0.67
CA GLU A 31 9.01 17.55 -1.31
C GLU A 31 8.57 16.24 -1.98
N ASP A 32 7.24 16.06 -2.13
CA ASP A 32 6.61 14.93 -2.77
C ASP A 32 6.86 13.57 -2.07
N ALA A 33 7.27 12.52 -2.78
CA ALA A 33 7.30 11.15 -2.30
C ALA A 33 8.73 10.69 -1.92
N ASN A 34 8.89 10.14 -0.73
CA ASN A 34 10.16 9.66 -0.19
C ASN A 34 10.06 8.19 0.20
N LEU A 35 10.96 7.35 -0.31
CA LEU A 35 11.01 5.94 0.07
C LEU A 35 11.86 5.77 1.34
N ILE A 36 11.22 5.38 2.42
CA ILE A 36 11.83 5.27 3.75
C ILE A 36 11.63 3.86 4.30
N SER A 37 12.68 3.29 4.89
CA SER A 37 12.57 2.01 5.61
C SER A 37 12.04 2.22 7.02
N TYR A 38 11.10 1.37 7.44
CA TYR A 38 10.68 1.34 8.84
C TYR A 38 11.60 0.44 9.67
N LEU A 39 12.15 0.98 10.74
CA LEU A 39 13.14 0.32 11.60
C LEU A 39 12.54 -0.15 12.94
N GLY A 40 11.30 0.22 13.22
CA GLY A 40 10.62 -0.04 14.49
C GLY A 40 10.15 -1.48 14.66
N ILE A 41 9.13 -1.65 15.46
CA ILE A 41 8.52 -2.93 15.82
C ILE A 41 7.30 -3.17 14.95
N ASP A 42 7.06 -4.42 14.54
CA ASP A 42 5.89 -4.80 13.76
C ASP A 42 4.58 -4.44 14.50
N GLY A 43 3.63 -3.91 13.75
CA GLY A 43 2.29 -3.64 14.26
C GLY A 43 2.11 -2.29 14.96
N VAL A 44 3.11 -1.41 14.97
CA VAL A 44 2.95 -0.05 15.47
C VAL A 44 2.15 0.77 14.47
N SER A 45 1.10 1.44 14.93
CA SER A 45 0.23 2.26 14.07
C SER A 45 0.96 3.44 13.47
N ILE A 46 0.43 4.01 12.38
CA ILE A 46 1.03 5.17 11.71
C ILE A 46 1.21 6.32 12.69
N THR A 47 0.16 6.69 13.43
CA THR A 47 0.18 7.81 14.39
C THR A 47 1.15 7.60 15.55
N GLU A 48 1.38 6.35 15.95
CA GLU A 48 2.33 6.06 17.04
C GLU A 48 3.78 6.00 16.57
N ALA A 49 4.00 5.71 15.28
CA ALA A 49 5.33 5.58 14.71
C ALA A 49 5.87 6.89 14.14
N LEU A 50 5.00 7.80 13.69
CA LEU A 50 5.38 9.11 13.14
C LEU A 50 5.33 10.19 14.23
N PRO A 51 6.33 11.09 14.29
CA PRO A 51 6.23 12.29 15.11
C PRO A 51 5.08 13.21 14.63
N ASP A 52 4.34 13.80 15.56
CA ASP A 52 3.23 14.72 15.29
C ASP A 52 3.65 15.86 14.34
N GLU A 53 4.88 16.37 14.53
CA GLU A 53 5.45 17.44 13.71
C GLU A 53 5.63 17.03 12.25
N LEU A 54 5.89 15.74 11.97
CA LEU A 54 5.96 15.22 10.61
C LEU A 54 4.58 14.85 10.10
N GLU A 55 3.77 14.19 10.93
CA GLU A 55 2.46 13.66 10.55
C GLU A 55 1.56 14.74 9.92
N GLN A 56 1.56 15.96 10.47
CA GLN A 56 0.79 17.10 9.93
C GLN A 56 1.17 17.51 8.49
N HIS A 57 2.34 17.12 8.02
CA HIS A 57 2.83 17.41 6.67
C HIS A 57 2.63 16.25 5.70
N MET A 58 2.15 15.10 6.17
CA MET A 58 1.93 13.93 5.32
C MET A 58 0.59 14.02 4.59
N HIS A 59 0.58 13.52 3.38
CA HIS A 59 -0.63 13.32 2.58
C HIS A 59 -1.03 11.85 2.58
N SER A 60 -0.10 10.98 2.24
CA SER A 60 -0.35 9.54 2.12
C SER A 60 0.91 8.72 2.38
N ILE A 61 0.70 7.47 2.75
CA ILE A 61 1.75 6.47 2.91
C ILE A 61 1.36 5.24 2.10
N VAL A 62 2.29 4.75 1.29
CA VAL A 62 2.08 3.59 0.41
C VAL A 62 3.13 2.55 0.71
N GLY A 63 2.68 1.34 1.03
CA GLY A 63 3.49 0.14 1.15
C GLY A 63 3.21 -0.86 0.02
N GLU A 64 3.72 -2.07 0.14
CA GLU A 64 3.48 -3.14 -0.82
C GLU A 64 2.01 -3.61 -0.77
N GLY A 65 1.20 -3.17 -1.73
CA GLY A 65 -0.22 -3.53 -1.84
C GLY A 65 -1.13 -2.93 -0.77
N VAL A 66 -0.66 -1.99 0.04
CA VAL A 66 -1.42 -1.30 1.09
C VAL A 66 -1.15 0.20 1.04
N ALA A 67 -2.13 1.00 1.43
CA ALA A 67 -1.98 2.45 1.50
C ALA A 67 -2.82 3.06 2.62
N ALA A 68 -2.43 4.26 3.04
CA ALA A 68 -3.24 5.13 3.90
C ALA A 68 -3.18 6.57 3.40
N ILE A 69 -4.29 7.29 3.54
CA ILE A 69 -4.35 8.74 3.36
C ILE A 69 -4.67 9.42 4.69
N GLN A 70 -4.10 10.60 4.87
CA GLN A 70 -4.44 11.43 6.02
C GLN A 70 -5.69 12.26 5.74
N THR A 71 -6.59 12.31 6.72
CA THR A 71 -7.83 13.08 6.66
C THR A 71 -8.01 13.84 7.97
N ASP A 72 -9.00 14.73 8.04
CA ASP A 72 -9.35 15.43 9.28
C ASP A 72 -9.72 14.48 10.44
N ASN A 73 -10.01 13.21 10.14
CA ASN A 73 -10.37 12.19 11.14
C ASN A 73 -9.23 11.18 11.39
N GLY A 74 -8.01 11.48 10.95
CA GLY A 74 -6.84 10.61 11.05
C GLY A 74 -6.60 9.80 9.77
N TRP A 75 -5.78 8.76 9.88
CA TRP A 75 -5.38 7.90 8.78
C TRP A 75 -6.49 6.92 8.40
N ILE A 76 -6.71 6.77 7.10
CA ILE A 76 -7.73 5.89 6.53
C ILE A 76 -7.12 5.10 5.37
N GLY A 77 -7.40 3.81 5.29
CA GLY A 77 -6.93 2.91 4.26
C GLY A 77 -6.63 1.52 4.80
N SER A 78 -5.96 0.70 4.01
CA SER A 78 -5.57 -0.66 4.42
C SER A 78 -4.23 -0.72 5.17
N LEU A 79 -3.44 0.34 5.14
CA LEU A 79 -2.22 0.44 5.93
C LEU A 79 -2.56 0.96 7.33
N ASP A 80 -2.76 0.05 8.27
CA ASP A 80 -3.06 0.40 9.67
C ASP A 80 -1.81 0.49 10.54
N ALA A 81 -0.76 -0.25 10.19
CA ALA A 81 0.46 -0.37 10.98
C ALA A 81 1.66 -0.72 10.10
N PHE A 82 2.84 -0.39 10.59
CA PHE A 82 4.10 -0.66 9.91
C PHE A 82 4.63 -2.08 10.21
N GLU A 83 5.34 -2.64 9.24
CA GLU A 83 6.15 -3.85 9.37
C GLU A 83 7.64 -3.49 9.33
N ARG A 84 8.40 -4.08 10.26
CA ARG A 84 9.85 -3.88 10.35
C ARG A 84 10.56 -4.31 9.07
N ASN A 85 11.57 -3.56 8.66
CA ASN A 85 12.38 -3.79 7.47
C ASN A 85 11.60 -3.72 6.14
N LYS A 86 10.41 -3.13 6.15
CA LYS A 86 9.68 -2.78 4.94
C LYS A 86 9.96 -1.34 4.53
N GLY A 87 9.86 -1.08 3.24
CA GLY A 87 9.94 0.26 2.67
C GLY A 87 8.55 0.84 2.46
N TYR A 88 8.42 2.13 2.75
CA TYR A 88 7.18 2.88 2.57
C TYR A 88 7.44 4.17 1.82
N TRP A 89 6.60 4.48 0.86
CA TRP A 89 6.57 5.78 0.23
C TRP A 89 5.77 6.75 1.11
N LEU A 90 6.46 7.72 1.69
CA LEU A 90 5.85 8.82 2.44
C LEU A 90 5.65 10.00 1.48
N LYS A 91 4.41 10.27 1.11
CA LYS A 91 4.06 11.42 0.27
C LYS A 91 3.59 12.57 1.17
N ASN A 92 4.23 13.73 1.01
CA ASN A 92 3.94 14.90 1.83
C ASN A 92 3.29 16.02 1.02
N ILE A 93 2.84 17.07 1.71
CA ILE A 93 2.20 18.25 1.13
C ILE A 93 3.16 19.45 1.00
N ILE A 94 4.46 19.23 1.18
CA ILE A 94 5.48 20.27 1.04
C ILE A 94 5.57 20.64 -0.44
N THR A 95 5.51 21.95 -0.71
CA THR A 95 5.60 22.49 -2.08
C THR A 95 6.86 23.33 -2.30
N ASP A 96 7.64 23.57 -1.24
CA ASP A 96 8.88 24.33 -1.29
C ASP A 96 10.05 23.36 -1.44
N VAL A 97 10.65 23.35 -2.61
CA VAL A 97 11.78 22.47 -3.00
C VAL A 97 13.01 22.60 -2.11
N ASP A 98 13.16 23.73 -1.41
CA ASP A 98 14.27 23.98 -0.50
C ASP A 98 13.96 23.52 0.95
N THR A 99 12.73 23.11 1.21
CA THR A 99 12.31 22.65 2.53
C THR A 99 12.64 21.17 2.71
N ILE A 100 13.44 20.87 3.74
CA ILE A 100 13.74 19.50 4.15
C ILE A 100 13.26 19.34 5.59
N LEU A 101 12.42 18.31 5.82
CA LEU A 101 12.03 17.91 7.17
C LEU A 101 12.89 16.72 7.61
N TYR A 102 13.28 16.75 8.86
CA TYR A 102 14.05 15.67 9.46
C TYR A 102 13.23 14.98 10.52
N PHE A 103 13.28 13.64 10.57
CA PHE A 103 12.60 12.87 11.59
C PHE A 103 13.30 11.56 11.89
N SER A 104 13.06 11.02 13.08
CA SER A 104 13.33 9.64 13.45
C SER A 104 12.01 8.93 13.77
N TRP A 105 11.93 7.64 13.47
CA TRP A 105 10.77 6.85 13.88
C TRP A 105 10.60 6.84 15.39
N ILE A 106 9.38 7.00 15.87
CA ILE A 106 9.06 6.72 17.27
C ILE A 106 8.99 5.20 17.43
N ILE A 107 9.90 4.66 18.24
CA ILE A 107 9.93 3.22 18.52
C ILE A 107 9.53 3.06 19.99
N PRO A 108 8.29 2.62 20.24
CA PRO A 108 7.82 2.41 21.61
C PRO A 108 8.61 1.31 22.31
N ASP A 109 8.74 1.40 23.65
CA ASP A 109 9.31 0.32 24.45
C ASP A 109 8.47 -0.96 24.34
N GLU A 110 9.08 -2.10 24.08
CA GLU A 110 8.38 -3.37 23.93
C GLU A 110 7.47 -3.70 25.13
N GLU A 111 7.89 -3.37 26.36
CA GLU A 111 7.09 -3.61 27.57
C GLU A 111 5.79 -2.79 27.58
N LEU A 112 5.77 -1.59 27.01
CA LEU A 112 4.59 -0.75 26.91
C LEU A 112 3.61 -1.27 25.85
N LEU A 113 4.12 -1.74 24.72
CA LEU A 113 3.33 -2.24 23.60
C LEU A 113 2.43 -3.42 24.00
N PHE A 114 2.96 -4.35 24.81
CA PHE A 114 2.20 -5.52 25.27
C PHE A 114 1.20 -5.19 26.37
N SER A 115 1.41 -4.10 27.11
CA SER A 115 0.52 -3.69 28.20
C SER A 115 -0.72 -2.92 27.75
N ASP A 116 -0.62 -2.12 26.69
CA ASP A 116 -1.66 -1.19 26.25
C ASP A 116 -2.40 -1.62 24.96
N GLY A 117 -2.06 -2.76 24.37
CA GLY A 117 -2.69 -3.23 23.13
C GLY A 117 -2.39 -2.33 21.92
N MET A 118 -1.26 -1.63 21.94
CA MET A 118 -0.81 -0.74 20.85
C MET A 118 -0.39 -1.48 19.59
N ILE A 119 -0.08 -2.79 19.71
CA ILE A 119 0.27 -3.61 18.56
C ILE A 119 -1.00 -4.01 17.82
N LYS A 120 -1.10 -3.61 16.57
CA LYS A 120 -2.12 -4.09 15.65
C LYS A 120 -1.61 -5.29 14.87
N GLU A 121 -2.49 -6.21 14.56
CA GLU A 121 -2.18 -7.27 13.59
C GLU A 121 -2.00 -6.60 12.21
N VAL A 122 -0.83 -6.83 11.62
CA VAL A 122 -0.57 -6.31 10.27
C VAL A 122 -1.49 -7.02 9.30
N GLN A 123 -2.43 -6.28 8.77
CA GLN A 123 -3.41 -6.79 7.81
C GLN A 123 -2.73 -6.95 6.45
N ARG A 124 -2.62 -8.20 5.98
CA ARG A 124 -2.20 -8.47 4.61
C ARG A 124 -3.42 -8.51 3.70
N PRO A 125 -3.33 -7.90 2.50
CA PRO A 125 -4.43 -7.96 1.55
C PRO A 125 -4.83 -9.40 1.26
N GLU A 126 -6.10 -9.74 1.48
CA GLU A 126 -6.63 -11.00 1.04
C GLU A 126 -6.68 -11.06 -0.49
N THR A 127 -6.57 -12.24 -1.07
CA THR A 127 -6.68 -12.45 -2.52
C THR A 127 -7.90 -13.30 -2.82
N LEU A 128 -8.69 -12.88 -3.81
CA LEU A 128 -9.82 -13.66 -4.32
C LEU A 128 -9.36 -14.50 -5.51
N ASN A 129 -9.59 -15.82 -5.45
CA ASN A 129 -9.05 -16.78 -6.44
C ASN A 129 -9.41 -16.46 -7.89
N ASN A 130 -10.58 -15.87 -8.13
CA ASN A 130 -11.07 -15.54 -9.46
C ASN A 130 -10.53 -14.21 -10.01
N PHE A 131 -9.91 -13.39 -9.16
CA PHE A 131 -9.45 -12.04 -9.51
C PHE A 131 -8.01 -11.83 -9.03
N LYS A 132 -7.15 -12.80 -9.40
CA LYS A 132 -5.71 -12.72 -9.06
C LYS A 132 -5.02 -11.71 -9.93
N TYR A 133 -4.12 -10.97 -9.31
CA TYR A 133 -3.17 -10.10 -9.97
C TYR A 133 -1.78 -10.31 -9.38
N SER A 134 -0.76 -9.91 -10.11
CA SER A 134 0.64 -9.93 -9.65
C SER A 134 0.98 -8.59 -9.02
N GLN A 135 1.73 -8.63 -7.94
CA GLN A 135 2.31 -7.40 -7.37
C GLN A 135 3.26 -6.77 -8.38
N SER A 136 3.25 -5.44 -8.45
CA SER A 136 4.13 -4.65 -9.30
C SER A 136 4.91 -3.63 -8.45
N SER A 137 6.09 -3.24 -8.93
CA SER A 137 6.83 -2.11 -8.37
C SER A 137 6.20 -0.76 -8.69
N LYS A 138 5.27 -0.73 -9.64
CA LYS A 138 4.45 0.43 -9.99
C LYS A 138 3.02 0.20 -9.54
N GLN A 139 2.50 1.08 -8.70
CA GLN A 139 1.15 0.95 -8.14
C GLN A 139 0.55 2.31 -7.83
N ALA A 140 -0.72 2.49 -8.14
CA ALA A 140 -1.54 3.59 -7.67
C ALA A 140 -2.65 3.06 -6.76
N PHE A 141 -3.21 3.92 -5.91
CA PHE A 141 -4.34 3.56 -5.04
C PHE A 141 -5.51 4.51 -5.26
N TYR A 142 -6.70 3.93 -5.44
CA TYR A 142 -7.94 4.65 -5.58
C TYR A 142 -8.78 4.47 -4.33
N PHE A 143 -9.12 5.57 -3.67
CA PHE A 143 -9.92 5.56 -2.44
C PHE A 143 -11.39 5.78 -2.78
N ILE A 144 -12.22 4.79 -2.48
CA ILE A 144 -13.64 4.79 -2.84
C ILE A 144 -14.45 5.46 -1.75
N ASP A 145 -14.93 6.67 -2.01
CA ASP A 145 -15.75 7.41 -1.05
C ASP A 145 -17.14 6.79 -0.89
N LYS A 146 -17.78 6.43 -2.00
CA LYS A 146 -19.17 5.94 -1.99
C LYS A 146 -19.47 5.03 -3.18
N ILE A 147 -20.20 3.96 -2.90
CA ILE A 147 -20.79 3.08 -3.92
C ILE A 147 -22.31 3.14 -3.81
N ASN A 148 -22.99 3.38 -4.93
CA ASN A 148 -24.44 3.36 -5.04
C ASN A 148 -24.85 2.18 -5.93
N LEU A 149 -25.40 1.16 -5.34
CA LEU A 149 -26.02 0.05 -6.04
C LEU A 149 -27.51 0.07 -5.68
N ASN A 150 -28.38 0.18 -6.68
CA ASN A 150 -29.84 0.22 -6.47
C ASN A 150 -30.27 -0.93 -5.53
N ASP A 151 -30.82 -0.61 -4.37
CA ASP A 151 -31.34 -1.55 -3.37
C ASP A 151 -30.35 -2.62 -2.84
N ILE A 152 -29.08 -2.60 -3.22
CA ILE A 152 -28.03 -3.49 -2.73
C ILE A 152 -27.12 -2.72 -1.78
N SER A 153 -26.98 -3.25 -0.56
CA SER A 153 -25.98 -2.76 0.40
C SER A 153 -24.81 -3.72 0.40
N LEU A 154 -23.60 -3.19 0.18
CA LEU A 154 -22.38 -3.96 0.26
C LEU A 154 -22.07 -4.39 1.69
N THR A 155 -21.48 -5.55 1.82
CA THR A 155 -20.96 -6.13 3.06
C THR A 155 -19.45 -6.26 3.01
N SER A 156 -18.82 -6.58 4.12
CA SER A 156 -17.37 -6.83 4.18
C SER A 156 -16.93 -8.10 3.44
N ASP A 157 -17.85 -8.92 2.94
CA ASP A 157 -17.54 -10.09 2.11
C ASP A 157 -17.46 -9.75 0.63
N ASP A 158 -18.02 -8.60 0.21
CA ASP A 158 -18.03 -8.16 -1.18
C ASP A 158 -16.69 -7.51 -1.56
N TRP A 159 -16.40 -7.44 -2.86
CA TRP A 159 -15.12 -6.98 -3.36
C TRP A 159 -15.25 -5.89 -4.41
N ILE A 160 -14.26 -5.02 -4.45
CA ILE A 160 -14.02 -4.09 -5.55
C ILE A 160 -12.85 -4.64 -6.36
N ILE A 161 -13.02 -4.72 -7.68
CA ILE A 161 -12.01 -5.23 -8.61
C ILE A 161 -11.63 -4.12 -9.57
N ALA A 162 -10.34 -3.82 -9.67
CA ALA A 162 -9.80 -2.88 -10.64
C ALA A 162 -9.35 -3.62 -11.90
N TYR A 163 -9.69 -3.05 -13.05
CA TYR A 163 -9.32 -3.54 -14.37
C TYR A 163 -8.59 -2.48 -15.16
N ASN A 164 -7.56 -2.87 -15.90
CA ASN A 164 -7.12 -2.15 -17.08
C ASN A 164 -7.61 -2.91 -18.32
N ASN A 165 -8.58 -2.36 -19.04
CA ASN A 165 -9.34 -3.04 -20.08
C ASN A 165 -9.96 -4.36 -19.56
N ASN A 166 -9.40 -5.52 -19.93
CA ASN A 166 -9.89 -6.84 -19.48
C ASN A 166 -8.93 -7.55 -18.51
N VAL A 167 -7.88 -6.87 -18.07
CA VAL A 167 -6.88 -7.43 -17.18
C VAL A 167 -7.15 -6.96 -15.75
N VAL A 168 -7.23 -7.90 -14.80
CA VAL A 168 -7.34 -7.57 -13.39
C VAL A 168 -6.01 -6.98 -12.92
N VAL A 169 -6.05 -5.76 -12.41
CA VAL A 169 -4.88 -5.02 -11.90
C VAL A 169 -4.92 -4.76 -10.41
N GLY A 170 -6.04 -5.08 -9.76
CA GLY A 170 -6.19 -4.96 -8.32
C GLY A 170 -7.52 -5.53 -7.83
N ALA A 171 -7.57 -5.86 -6.56
CA ALA A 171 -8.77 -6.30 -5.87
C ALA A 171 -8.69 -5.96 -4.38
N ARG A 172 -9.82 -5.55 -3.79
CA ARG A 172 -9.93 -5.24 -2.37
C ARG A 172 -11.30 -5.61 -1.83
N LYS A 173 -11.37 -6.22 -0.65
CA LYS A 173 -12.62 -6.38 0.10
C LYS A 173 -13.19 -5.01 0.46
N TRP A 174 -14.51 -4.90 0.36
CA TRP A 174 -15.21 -3.70 0.79
C TRP A 174 -15.09 -3.51 2.31
N ASN A 175 -14.55 -2.39 2.72
CA ASN A 175 -14.41 -2.01 4.13
C ASN A 175 -15.12 -0.67 4.44
N GLY A 176 -16.15 -0.33 3.67
CA GLY A 176 -16.87 0.91 3.85
C GLY A 176 -16.24 2.08 3.10
N ARG A 177 -16.58 3.28 3.54
CA ARG A 177 -16.08 4.52 2.97
C ARG A 177 -14.54 4.57 3.03
N TYR A 178 -13.94 5.05 1.95
CA TYR A 178 -12.48 5.13 1.75
C TYR A 178 -11.76 3.77 1.68
N THR A 179 -12.48 2.70 1.29
CA THR A 179 -11.79 1.49 0.87
C THR A 179 -10.79 1.83 -0.22
N ASP A 180 -9.51 1.56 0.03
CA ASP A 180 -8.44 1.73 -0.94
C ASP A 180 -8.37 0.52 -1.86
N ILE A 181 -8.32 0.74 -3.16
CA ILE A 181 -8.12 -0.32 -4.12
C ILE A 181 -6.81 -0.11 -4.88
N PRO A 182 -5.88 -1.09 -4.87
CA PRO A 182 -4.68 -0.98 -5.68
C PRO A 182 -5.00 -1.12 -7.16
N ALA A 183 -4.27 -0.38 -7.99
CA ALA A 183 -4.21 -0.58 -9.43
C ALA A 183 -2.74 -0.71 -9.82
N MET A 184 -2.31 -1.92 -10.12
CA MET A 184 -0.93 -2.24 -10.46
C MET A 184 -0.59 -1.78 -11.88
N GLY A 185 0.62 -1.22 -12.05
CA GLY A 185 1.15 -0.78 -13.33
C GLY A 185 2.10 -1.78 -13.97
N TYR A 186 2.34 -1.60 -15.27
CA TYR A 186 3.32 -2.37 -16.01
C TYR A 186 4.73 -1.95 -15.61
N ASP A 187 5.49 -2.86 -15.02
CA ASP A 187 6.85 -2.64 -14.52
C ASP A 187 7.95 -3.29 -15.39
N GLY A 188 7.58 -3.79 -16.57
CA GLY A 188 8.51 -4.39 -17.53
C GLY A 188 8.56 -5.93 -17.45
N TYR A 189 7.91 -6.56 -16.51
CA TYR A 189 7.85 -8.02 -16.39
C TYR A 189 6.63 -8.62 -17.10
N LEU A 190 6.77 -9.86 -17.57
CA LEU A 190 5.68 -10.57 -18.25
C LEU A 190 4.46 -10.80 -17.35
N SER A 191 4.66 -10.89 -16.04
CA SER A 191 3.59 -11.07 -15.05
C SER A 191 2.65 -9.86 -14.93
N THR A 192 3.11 -8.68 -15.37
CA THR A 192 2.36 -7.42 -15.34
C THR A 192 2.00 -6.91 -16.73
N LEU A 193 2.11 -7.75 -17.76
CA LEU A 193 1.75 -7.37 -19.12
C LEU A 193 0.26 -7.02 -19.22
N GLY A 194 -0.03 -5.82 -19.76
CA GLY A 194 -1.39 -5.29 -19.88
C GLY A 194 -1.89 -4.58 -18.62
N TYR A 195 -1.01 -4.38 -17.63
CA TYR A 195 -1.31 -3.55 -16.47
C TYR A 195 -1.32 -2.07 -16.85
N CYS A 196 -1.68 -1.21 -15.90
CA CYS A 196 -1.82 0.23 -16.16
C CYS A 196 -0.48 0.86 -16.60
N GLU A 197 -0.58 1.83 -17.50
CA GLU A 197 0.50 2.72 -17.91
C GLU A 197 0.05 4.17 -17.65
N ASP A 198 1.00 5.11 -17.66
CA ASP A 198 0.73 6.53 -17.41
C ASP A 198 -0.41 7.07 -18.30
N GLY A 199 -1.43 7.61 -17.67
CA GLY A 199 -2.61 8.16 -18.33
C GLY A 199 -3.77 7.18 -18.52
N ASP A 200 -3.61 5.89 -18.22
CA ASP A 200 -4.72 4.93 -18.22
C ASP A 200 -5.74 5.29 -17.14
N ILE A 201 -7.00 4.99 -17.41
CA ILE A 201 -8.09 5.15 -16.42
C ILE A 201 -8.63 3.76 -16.09
N PRO A 202 -8.35 3.23 -14.89
CA PRO A 202 -8.86 1.92 -14.51
C PRO A 202 -10.39 1.89 -14.44
N ASP A 203 -10.98 0.78 -14.87
CA ASP A 203 -12.38 0.46 -14.64
C ASP A 203 -12.55 -0.30 -13.34
N PHE A 204 -13.66 -0.06 -12.62
CA PHE A 204 -13.96 -0.75 -11.38
C PHE A 204 -15.23 -1.59 -11.54
N LYS A 205 -15.24 -2.78 -10.93
CA LYS A 205 -16.41 -3.65 -10.84
C LYS A 205 -16.61 -4.10 -9.39
N ILE A 206 -17.86 -4.42 -9.06
CA ILE A 206 -18.22 -4.92 -7.74
C ILE A 206 -18.54 -6.40 -7.86
N TYR A 207 -17.85 -7.23 -7.10
CA TYR A 207 -18.18 -8.64 -6.97
C TYR A 207 -18.97 -8.86 -5.68
N ILE A 208 -20.20 -9.37 -5.83
CA ILE A 208 -21.09 -9.72 -4.74
C ILE A 208 -20.83 -11.18 -4.34
N ASP A 209 -20.16 -11.39 -3.23
CA ASP A 209 -19.73 -12.72 -2.80
C ASP A 209 -20.90 -13.68 -2.62
N LYS A 210 -22.00 -13.22 -2.03
CA LYS A 210 -23.20 -14.03 -1.77
C LYS A 210 -23.84 -14.61 -3.03
N THR A 211 -23.80 -13.88 -4.16
CA THR A 211 -24.45 -14.30 -5.42
C THR A 211 -23.46 -14.78 -6.48
N GLY A 212 -22.16 -14.45 -6.30
CA GLY A 212 -21.13 -14.66 -7.32
C GLY A 212 -21.27 -13.72 -8.52
N GLU A 213 -22.01 -12.65 -8.39
CA GLU A 213 -22.33 -11.71 -9.46
C GLU A 213 -21.28 -10.61 -9.56
N LEU A 214 -20.83 -10.31 -10.77
CA LEU A 214 -19.91 -9.22 -11.07
C LEU A 214 -20.67 -8.08 -11.72
N LEU A 215 -20.75 -6.95 -11.04
CA LEU A 215 -21.51 -5.77 -11.46
C LEU A 215 -20.60 -4.71 -12.05
N ASP A 216 -20.95 -4.20 -13.22
CA ASP A 216 -20.32 -3.01 -13.79
C ASP A 216 -20.77 -1.77 -13.01
N VAL A 217 -19.84 -0.89 -12.69
CA VAL A 217 -20.15 0.39 -12.05
C VAL A 217 -19.57 1.54 -12.87
N VAL A 218 -20.26 2.66 -12.84
CA VAL A 218 -19.76 3.90 -13.46
C VAL A 218 -19.07 4.70 -12.38
N SER A 219 -17.77 4.86 -12.56
CA SER A 219 -16.95 5.68 -11.67
C SER A 219 -17.08 7.17 -12.05
N SER A 220 -17.09 8.04 -11.05
CA SER A 220 -17.00 9.48 -11.23
C SER A 220 -15.72 10.01 -10.60
N ASN A 221 -15.10 10.98 -11.25
CA ASN A 221 -13.88 11.63 -10.75
C ASN A 221 -12.72 10.63 -10.51
N VAL A 222 -12.48 9.75 -11.49
CA VAL A 222 -11.30 8.88 -11.48
C VAL A 222 -10.15 9.65 -12.09
N GLU A 223 -9.10 9.86 -11.32
CA GLU A 223 -7.85 10.42 -11.85
C GLU A 223 -7.14 9.36 -12.71
N PRO A 224 -6.47 9.79 -13.79
CA PRO A 224 -5.62 8.89 -14.55
C PRO A 224 -4.56 8.25 -13.66
N TRP A 225 -4.19 7.05 -13.98
CA TRP A 225 -3.11 6.32 -13.34
C TRP A 225 -1.76 6.98 -13.67
N ASP A 226 -0.91 7.25 -12.67
CA ASP A 226 0.41 7.87 -12.77
C ASP A 226 1.40 7.30 -11.74
#